data_0d54f06e5a5de0cd5e607d139d8145e6
#
_entry.id   0d54f06e5a5de0cd5e607d139d8145e6
#
_cell.length_a   1.000
_cell.length_b   1.000
_cell.length_c   1.000
_cell.angle_alpha   90.00
_cell.angle_beta   90.00
_cell.angle_gamma   90.00
#
_symmetry.space_group_name_H-M   'P 1'
#
loop_
_entity.id
_entity.type
_entity.pdbx_description
1 polymer ?
#
loop_
_entity_poly.entity_id
_entity_poly.type
_entity_poly.pdbx_seq_one_letter_code
_entity_poly.pdbx_strand_id
1 'polypeptide(L)'
;MARRARPSTRPATRTRQDFTMKTVTFKNRMWDVAADLRFPKDFDETKTYPAIVCAHPISSCKEQTSGRIYGEQLAEQGFITLAFDASTQGASGGEPRFSEDPALRVEDFRCAVDYLVTLPFVDEKRIGVLGVCGGGGYAVNAAMTERRFKAVATVVGANYGRIMREGDLTPDSALKALDAIASQRTAEARGAEPLLTTYIPTSKAALEQAGLTNVDIVEAVDYYTTPRGQQPGSPNQLRFSSLAPAVGWDAFHLAEHLLTQPLHIVIGGGEPGAFGSYRDGFDLYNRARSSEKTLQIVPGATHYDLYDQPAPTGQALEQLVPFFRKHLGV
;
A
#
# COMPACT_ATOMS: atom_id res chain seq x y z
N MET A 1 -28.53 -37.66 58.97
CA MET A 1 -28.17 -36.33 58.38
C MET A 1 -27.14 -36.56 57.34
N ALA A 2 -27.53 -36.53 56.04
CA ALA A 2 -26.64 -36.74 54.92
C ALA A 2 -26.21 -35.36 54.34
N ARG A 3 -24.92 -35.08 54.33
CA ARG A 3 -24.35 -33.87 53.73
C ARG A 3 -24.33 -34.03 52.18
N ARG A 4 -25.09 -33.21 51.50
CA ARG A 4 -25.01 -33.08 50.03
C ARG A 4 -23.73 -32.33 49.63
N ALA A 5 -22.90 -32.97 48.80
CA ALA A 5 -21.75 -32.38 48.16
C ALA A 5 -22.22 -31.37 47.08
N ARG A 6 -21.64 -30.16 47.03
CA ARG A 6 -21.84 -29.18 45.97
C ARG A 6 -21.00 -29.56 44.74
N PRO A 7 -21.52 -29.45 43.51
CA PRO A 7 -20.71 -29.68 42.32
C PRO A 7 -19.72 -28.53 42.13
N SER A 8 -18.46 -28.88 41.93
CA SER A 8 -17.37 -27.98 41.53
C SER A 8 -17.56 -27.60 40.07
N THR A 9 -17.90 -26.34 39.81
CA THR A 9 -17.88 -25.80 38.47
C THR A 9 -16.42 -25.48 38.11
N ARG A 10 -15.79 -26.31 37.28
CA ARG A 10 -14.55 -25.99 36.58
C ARG A 10 -14.84 -24.79 35.65
N PRO A 11 -13.97 -23.74 35.62
CA PRO A 11 -14.09 -22.69 34.60
C PRO A 11 -13.85 -23.30 33.23
N ALA A 12 -14.74 -22.99 32.29
CA ALA A 12 -14.58 -23.37 30.88
C ALA A 12 -13.27 -22.81 30.36
N THR A 13 -12.38 -23.71 29.95
CA THR A 13 -11.18 -23.35 29.16
C THR A 13 -11.68 -22.70 27.88
N ARG A 14 -11.53 -21.36 27.78
CA ARG A 14 -11.69 -20.66 26.50
C ARG A 14 -10.69 -21.29 25.52
N THR A 15 -11.21 -21.96 24.50
CA THR A 15 -10.42 -22.41 23.36
C THR A 15 -9.72 -21.17 22.77
N ARG A 16 -8.38 -21.18 22.69
CA ARG A 16 -7.58 -20.20 21.96
C ARG A 16 -8.12 -20.19 20.54
N GLN A 17 -8.85 -19.14 20.15
CA GLN A 17 -9.16 -18.89 18.76
C GLN A 17 -7.85 -18.48 18.08
N ASP A 18 -7.43 -19.23 17.05
CA ASP A 18 -6.29 -18.86 16.21
C ASP A 18 -6.70 -17.64 15.37
N PHE A 19 -6.56 -16.45 15.95
CA PHE A 19 -6.73 -15.19 15.23
C PHE A 19 -5.45 -14.90 14.45
N THR A 20 -5.36 -15.36 13.21
CA THR A 20 -4.28 -14.96 12.32
C THR A 20 -4.67 -13.74 11.49
N MET A 21 -5.92 -13.64 11.04
CA MET A 21 -6.46 -12.54 10.22
C MET A 21 -7.96 -12.39 10.40
N LYS A 22 -8.45 -11.15 10.30
CA LYS A 22 -9.87 -10.81 10.27
C LYS A 22 -10.13 -9.77 9.20
N THR A 23 -11.05 -10.05 8.27
CA THR A 23 -11.55 -9.03 7.34
C THR A 23 -12.46 -8.06 8.11
N VAL A 24 -12.21 -6.77 7.94
CA VAL A 24 -12.89 -5.67 8.62
C VAL A 24 -13.22 -4.56 7.60
N THR A 25 -14.03 -3.60 8.04
CA THR A 25 -14.26 -2.38 7.27
C THR A 25 -14.10 -1.17 8.19
N PHE A 26 -13.70 -0.04 7.61
CA PHE A 26 -13.72 1.26 8.26
C PHE A 26 -14.32 2.30 7.31
N LYS A 27 -14.77 3.43 7.84
CA LYS A 27 -15.39 4.47 7.02
C LYS A 27 -14.36 5.43 6.45
N ASN A 28 -14.48 5.72 5.15
CA ASN A 28 -13.98 6.94 4.55
C ASN A 28 -15.16 7.68 3.94
N ARG A 29 -15.46 8.88 4.45
CA ARG A 29 -16.65 9.65 4.07
C ARG A 29 -17.92 8.80 4.22
N MET A 30 -18.59 8.46 3.12
CA MET A 30 -19.89 7.80 3.10
C MET A 30 -19.85 6.30 2.79
N TRP A 31 -18.68 5.75 2.49
CA TRP A 31 -18.52 4.33 2.13
C TRP A 31 -17.61 3.56 3.08
N ASP A 32 -17.66 2.26 2.96
CA ASP A 32 -16.80 1.34 3.67
C ASP A 32 -15.53 1.08 2.87
N VAL A 33 -14.39 1.13 3.53
CA VAL A 33 -13.09 0.69 3.05
C VAL A 33 -12.84 -0.71 3.60
N ALA A 34 -12.64 -1.67 2.70
CA ALA A 34 -12.40 -3.06 3.05
C ALA A 34 -10.93 -3.27 3.44
N ALA A 35 -10.68 -4.00 4.53
CA ALA A 35 -9.34 -4.22 5.03
C ALA A 35 -9.19 -5.61 5.67
N ASP A 36 -7.94 -6.09 5.71
CA ASP A 36 -7.52 -7.28 6.43
C ASP A 36 -6.66 -6.87 7.63
N LEU A 37 -7.17 -7.13 8.82
CA LEU A 37 -6.48 -6.92 10.09
C LEU A 37 -5.80 -8.24 10.47
N ARG A 38 -4.46 -8.24 10.57
CA ARG A 38 -3.66 -9.41 10.97
C ARG A 38 -3.11 -9.24 12.37
N PHE A 39 -2.97 -10.34 13.05
CA PHE A 39 -2.59 -10.41 14.46
C PHE A 39 -1.27 -11.16 14.65
N PRO A 40 -0.47 -10.82 15.67
CA PRO A 40 0.69 -11.59 16.06
C PRO A 40 0.31 -13.04 16.39
N LYS A 41 1.24 -13.98 16.22
CA LYS A 41 1.03 -15.41 16.49
C LYS A 41 0.50 -15.69 17.91
N ASP A 42 1.01 -14.97 18.91
CA ASP A 42 0.60 -15.12 20.32
C ASP A 42 -0.29 -13.93 20.76
N PHE A 43 -1.21 -13.52 19.89
CA PHE A 43 -2.12 -12.42 20.17
C PHE A 43 -2.95 -12.68 21.44
N ASP A 44 -2.98 -11.67 22.31
CA ASP A 44 -3.74 -11.64 23.55
C ASP A 44 -4.51 -10.31 23.59
N GLU A 45 -5.82 -10.37 23.51
CA GLU A 45 -6.71 -9.20 23.47
C GLU A 45 -6.62 -8.29 24.72
N THR A 46 -5.98 -8.77 25.79
CA THR A 46 -5.76 -8.01 27.02
C THR A 46 -4.49 -7.17 27.00
N LYS A 47 -3.65 -7.34 25.98
CA LYS A 47 -2.41 -6.58 25.78
C LYS A 47 -2.58 -5.53 24.70
N THR A 48 -1.66 -4.56 24.66
CA THR A 48 -1.58 -3.56 23.59
C THR A 48 -0.38 -3.81 22.69
N TYR A 49 -0.58 -3.61 21.39
CA TYR A 49 0.40 -3.87 20.34
C TYR A 49 0.64 -2.62 19.49
N PRO A 50 1.83 -2.44 18.97
CA PRO A 50 2.05 -1.48 17.90
C PRO A 50 1.35 -1.94 16.62
N ALA A 51 0.95 -0.99 15.78
CA ALA A 51 0.26 -1.29 14.53
C ALA A 51 0.98 -0.71 13.31
N ILE A 52 0.83 -1.36 12.15
CA ILE A 52 1.38 -0.90 10.88
C ILE A 52 0.27 -0.93 9.82
N VAL A 53 0.02 0.22 9.20
CA VAL A 53 -0.85 0.35 8.03
C VAL A 53 -0.04 -0.04 6.79
N CYS A 54 -0.55 -0.99 5.98
CA CYS A 54 0.12 -1.54 4.80
C CYS A 54 -0.63 -1.16 3.52
N ALA A 55 -0.02 -0.32 2.69
CA ALA A 55 -0.65 0.24 1.50
C ALA A 55 -0.19 -0.44 0.21
N HIS A 56 -1.15 -0.81 -0.62
CA HIS A 56 -0.93 -1.53 -1.87
C HIS A 56 -0.50 -0.62 -3.04
N PRO A 57 0.16 -1.18 -4.08
CA PRO A 57 0.50 -0.50 -5.33
C PRO A 57 -0.72 0.09 -6.06
N ILE A 58 -0.47 0.89 -7.11
CA ILE A 58 -1.53 1.34 -8.02
C ILE A 58 -2.21 0.12 -8.66
N SER A 59 -3.53 0.15 -8.76
CA SER A 59 -4.37 -0.92 -9.35
C SER A 59 -4.21 -2.30 -8.69
N SER A 60 -3.67 -2.36 -7.47
CA SER A 60 -3.49 -3.56 -6.65
C SER A 60 -4.62 -3.69 -5.61
N CYS A 61 -4.53 -4.67 -4.72
CA CYS A 61 -5.47 -4.90 -3.62
C CYS A 61 -4.76 -5.42 -2.37
N LYS A 62 -5.49 -5.46 -1.27
CA LYS A 62 -4.98 -5.87 0.07
C LYS A 62 -4.49 -7.33 0.13
N GLU A 63 -4.98 -8.20 -0.75
CA GLU A 63 -4.57 -9.61 -0.83
C GLU A 63 -3.24 -9.81 -1.59
N GLN A 64 -2.65 -8.75 -2.14
CA GLN A 64 -1.38 -8.80 -2.86
C GLN A 64 -0.20 -8.39 -1.95
N THR A 65 0.91 -7.94 -2.52
CA THR A 65 2.21 -7.75 -1.87
C THR A 65 2.17 -7.07 -0.50
N SER A 66 1.44 -5.95 -0.36
CA SER A 66 1.45 -5.16 0.89
C SER A 66 0.82 -5.91 2.06
N GLY A 67 -0.27 -6.64 1.83
CA GLY A 67 -0.96 -7.40 2.86
C GLY A 67 -0.40 -8.82 3.02
N ARG A 68 -0.31 -9.57 1.89
CA ARG A 68 0.05 -11.00 1.91
C ARG A 68 1.53 -11.24 2.20
N ILE A 69 2.43 -10.37 1.74
CA ILE A 69 3.86 -10.55 1.95
C ILE A 69 4.32 -9.73 3.17
N TYR A 70 4.32 -8.41 3.07
CA TYR A 70 4.86 -7.57 4.13
C TYR A 70 3.96 -7.51 5.37
N GLY A 71 2.66 -7.37 5.21
CA GLY A 71 1.70 -7.32 6.32
C GLY A 71 1.68 -8.60 7.14
N GLU A 72 1.70 -9.76 6.48
CA GLU A 72 1.74 -11.07 7.14
C GLU A 72 3.07 -11.27 7.90
N GLN A 73 4.21 -11.01 7.24
CA GLN A 73 5.52 -11.16 7.88
C GLN A 73 5.70 -10.20 9.07
N LEU A 74 5.23 -8.96 8.98
CA LEU A 74 5.27 -8.02 10.09
C LEU A 74 4.35 -8.45 11.24
N ALA A 75 3.20 -9.04 10.94
CA ALA A 75 2.32 -9.58 11.97
C ALA A 75 3.00 -10.73 12.75
N GLU A 76 3.70 -11.63 12.06
CA GLU A 76 4.50 -12.68 12.69
C GLU A 76 5.60 -12.13 13.63
N GLN A 77 6.04 -10.90 13.37
CA GLN A 77 7.07 -10.22 14.15
C GLN A 77 6.53 -9.41 15.34
N GLY A 78 5.23 -9.51 15.66
CA GLY A 78 4.63 -8.93 16.85
C GLY A 78 3.82 -7.65 16.63
N PHE A 79 3.57 -7.25 15.38
CA PHE A 79 2.76 -6.09 15.04
C PHE A 79 1.30 -6.48 14.74
N ILE A 80 0.37 -5.60 15.02
CA ILE A 80 -0.94 -5.60 14.33
C ILE A 80 -0.71 -5.00 12.94
N THR A 81 -1.16 -5.64 11.87
CA THR A 81 -1.08 -5.04 10.54
C THR A 81 -2.45 -4.87 9.92
N LEU A 82 -2.67 -3.75 9.25
CA LEU A 82 -3.90 -3.42 8.54
C LEU A 82 -3.59 -3.14 7.08
N ALA A 83 -3.94 -4.08 6.19
CA ALA A 83 -3.88 -3.88 4.74
C ALA A 83 -5.29 -3.59 4.23
N PHE A 84 -5.47 -2.55 3.42
CA PHE A 84 -6.78 -2.12 2.93
C PHE A 84 -6.81 -1.99 1.40
N ASP A 85 -7.98 -2.18 0.80
CA ASP A 85 -8.23 -1.77 -0.57
C ASP A 85 -8.51 -0.27 -0.58
N ALA A 86 -7.87 0.47 -1.47
CA ALA A 86 -8.14 1.89 -1.59
C ALA A 86 -9.61 2.18 -1.92
N SER A 87 -10.12 3.31 -1.47
CA SER A 87 -11.45 3.81 -1.86
C SER A 87 -11.63 3.72 -3.36
N THR A 88 -12.81 3.31 -3.83
CA THR A 88 -13.20 3.06 -5.22
C THR A 88 -12.60 1.82 -5.89
N GLN A 89 -11.71 1.08 -5.19
CA GLN A 89 -11.00 -0.08 -5.74
C GLN A 89 -11.27 -1.35 -4.91
N GLY A 90 -10.92 -2.51 -5.46
CA GLY A 90 -11.07 -3.79 -4.80
C GLY A 90 -12.46 -4.01 -4.21
N ALA A 91 -12.52 -4.47 -2.96
CA ALA A 91 -13.75 -4.65 -2.20
C ALA A 91 -14.24 -3.38 -1.47
N SER A 92 -13.47 -2.28 -1.53
CA SER A 92 -13.87 -1.00 -0.95
C SER A 92 -14.96 -0.32 -1.76
N GLY A 93 -15.82 0.43 -1.07
CA GLY A 93 -16.84 1.27 -1.70
C GLY A 93 -16.27 2.54 -2.33
N GLY A 94 -17.18 3.44 -2.68
CA GLY A 94 -16.89 4.73 -3.31
C GLY A 94 -17.15 4.74 -4.81
N GLU A 95 -17.65 5.86 -5.26
CA GLU A 95 -17.98 6.11 -6.66
C GLU A 95 -17.34 7.44 -7.12
N PRO A 96 -16.95 7.53 -8.39
CA PRO A 96 -17.00 6.49 -9.41
C PRO A 96 -15.92 5.42 -9.20
N ARG A 97 -16.25 4.15 -9.54
CA ARG A 97 -15.33 3.02 -9.42
C ARG A 97 -14.06 3.21 -10.25
N PHE A 98 -12.98 2.56 -9.81
CA PHE A 98 -11.66 2.57 -10.47
C PHE A 98 -11.03 3.94 -10.63
N SER A 99 -11.43 4.90 -9.79
CA SER A 99 -10.79 6.21 -9.74
C SER A 99 -9.46 6.13 -8.99
N GLU A 100 -8.44 6.77 -9.56
CA GLU A 100 -7.15 6.94 -8.89
C GLU A 100 -6.99 8.42 -8.53
N ASP A 101 -7.53 8.79 -7.36
CA ASP A 101 -7.51 10.15 -6.82
C ASP A 101 -6.51 10.23 -5.67
N PRO A 102 -5.39 10.98 -5.81
CA PRO A 102 -4.39 11.09 -4.76
C PRO A 102 -4.91 11.62 -3.42
N ALA A 103 -5.83 12.58 -3.45
CA ALA A 103 -6.39 13.13 -2.21
C ALA A 103 -7.22 12.09 -1.46
N LEU A 104 -7.99 11.30 -2.20
CA LEU A 104 -8.80 10.23 -1.64
C LEU A 104 -7.92 9.10 -1.09
N ARG A 105 -6.90 8.71 -1.83
CA ARG A 105 -5.91 7.70 -1.41
C ARG A 105 -5.20 8.12 -0.11
N VAL A 106 -4.81 9.39 0.01
CA VAL A 106 -4.17 9.91 1.24
C VAL A 106 -5.15 9.93 2.41
N GLU A 107 -6.44 10.22 2.17
CA GLU A 107 -7.45 10.20 3.22
C GLU A 107 -7.72 8.78 3.76
N ASP A 108 -7.65 7.75 2.92
CA ASP A 108 -7.79 6.36 3.36
C ASP A 108 -6.80 6.01 4.50
N PHE A 109 -5.58 6.55 4.49
CA PHE A 109 -4.61 6.32 5.56
C PHE A 109 -5.03 6.94 6.89
N ARG A 110 -5.62 8.16 6.87
CA ARG A 110 -6.12 8.80 8.08
C ARG A 110 -7.28 8.01 8.67
N CYS A 111 -8.22 7.59 7.82
CA CYS A 111 -9.34 6.75 8.22
C CYS A 111 -8.89 5.38 8.74
N ALA A 112 -7.83 4.80 8.18
CA ALA A 112 -7.23 3.57 8.68
C ALA A 112 -6.66 3.75 10.10
N VAL A 113 -6.00 4.88 10.38
CA VAL A 113 -5.54 5.21 11.74
C VAL A 113 -6.71 5.48 12.67
N ASP A 114 -7.76 6.20 12.21
CA ASP A 114 -8.98 6.43 13.01
C ASP A 114 -9.60 5.10 13.43
N TYR A 115 -9.66 4.12 12.54
CA TYR A 115 -10.13 2.79 12.87
C TYR A 115 -9.22 2.07 13.88
N LEU A 116 -7.90 2.06 13.64
CA LEU A 116 -6.95 1.38 14.51
C LEU A 116 -7.01 1.87 15.96
N VAL A 117 -7.13 3.18 16.19
CA VAL A 117 -7.19 3.74 17.54
C VAL A 117 -8.48 3.42 18.29
N THR A 118 -9.52 2.91 17.62
CA THR A 118 -10.72 2.39 18.28
C THR A 118 -10.55 0.98 18.83
N LEU A 119 -9.49 0.28 18.44
CA LEU A 119 -9.24 -1.10 18.86
C LEU A 119 -8.51 -1.11 20.21
N PRO A 120 -9.07 -1.75 21.26
CA PRO A 120 -8.52 -1.67 22.63
C PRO A 120 -7.12 -2.29 22.77
N PHE A 121 -6.73 -3.13 21.82
CA PHE A 121 -5.43 -3.81 21.78
C PHE A 121 -4.40 -3.08 20.89
N VAL A 122 -4.72 -1.93 20.31
CA VAL A 122 -3.76 -1.11 19.54
C VAL A 122 -3.23 0.03 20.43
N ASP A 123 -1.92 0.20 20.49
CA ASP A 123 -1.30 1.36 21.11
C ASP A 123 -1.27 2.53 20.13
N GLU A 124 -2.10 3.55 20.38
CA GLU A 124 -2.23 4.73 19.53
C GLU A 124 -0.91 5.54 19.37
N LYS A 125 0.05 5.34 20.28
CA LYS A 125 1.35 6.03 20.25
C LYS A 125 2.39 5.27 19.44
N ARG A 126 2.07 4.06 18.95
CA ARG A 126 2.98 3.15 18.27
C ARG A 126 2.41 2.66 16.93
N ILE A 127 2.01 3.61 16.06
CA ILE A 127 1.46 3.32 14.73
C ILE A 127 2.49 3.69 13.67
N GLY A 128 2.81 2.75 12.78
CA GLY A 128 3.67 2.95 11.62
C GLY A 128 2.91 2.80 10.31
N VAL A 129 3.59 3.10 9.21
CA VAL A 129 3.06 2.91 7.86
C VAL A 129 4.11 2.30 6.94
N LEU A 130 3.71 1.34 6.14
CA LEU A 130 4.48 0.73 5.06
C LEU A 130 3.71 0.86 3.75
N GLY A 131 4.33 1.41 2.72
CA GLY A 131 3.75 1.46 1.39
C GLY A 131 4.61 0.77 0.34
N VAL A 132 3.99 0.03 -0.58
CA VAL A 132 4.66 -0.63 -1.69
C VAL A 132 4.32 0.09 -2.99
N CYS A 133 5.31 0.36 -3.84
CA CYS A 133 5.16 1.04 -5.13
C CYS A 133 4.39 2.39 -4.98
N GLY A 134 3.34 2.63 -5.74
CA GLY A 134 2.50 3.82 -5.59
C GLY A 134 1.93 4.00 -4.17
N GLY A 135 1.65 2.89 -3.46
CA GLY A 135 1.29 2.93 -2.05
C GLY A 135 2.37 3.56 -1.17
N GLY A 136 3.65 3.43 -1.54
CA GLY A 136 4.78 4.10 -0.89
C GLY A 136 4.73 5.61 -1.03
N GLY A 137 4.45 6.11 -2.23
CA GLY A 137 4.26 7.55 -2.46
C GLY A 137 3.10 8.11 -1.64
N TYR A 138 1.96 7.41 -1.61
CA TYR A 138 0.80 7.82 -0.81
C TYR A 138 1.06 7.76 0.70
N ALA A 139 1.75 6.71 1.18
CA ALA A 139 2.13 6.57 2.59
C ALA A 139 3.01 7.73 3.07
N VAL A 140 4.01 8.11 2.26
CA VAL A 140 4.88 9.27 2.52
C VAL A 140 4.06 10.55 2.58
N ASN A 141 3.20 10.79 1.58
CA ASN A 141 2.37 11.99 1.55
C ASN A 141 1.43 12.07 2.76
N ALA A 142 0.77 10.96 3.11
CA ALA A 142 -0.10 10.89 4.29
C ALA A 142 0.69 11.18 5.57
N ALA A 143 1.87 10.60 5.75
CA ALA A 143 2.68 10.74 6.95
C ALA A 143 3.15 12.18 7.21
N MET A 144 3.31 13.01 6.18
CA MET A 144 3.66 14.42 6.35
C MET A 144 2.64 15.20 7.19
N THR A 145 1.36 14.84 7.09
CA THR A 145 0.26 15.54 7.78
C THR A 145 -0.48 14.66 8.80
N GLU A 146 -0.37 13.34 8.73
CA GLU A 146 -0.89 12.41 9.74
C GLU A 146 0.18 12.13 10.80
N ARG A 147 0.16 12.90 11.87
CA ARG A 147 1.20 12.89 12.92
C ARG A 147 1.13 11.70 13.89
N ARG A 148 0.08 10.87 13.79
CA ARG A 148 -0.03 9.62 14.54
C ARG A 148 0.89 8.54 13.97
N PHE A 149 1.32 8.63 12.71
CA PHE A 149 2.41 7.78 12.20
C PHE A 149 3.74 8.16 12.86
N LYS A 150 4.39 7.17 13.49
CA LYS A 150 5.67 7.32 14.21
C LYS A 150 6.86 6.78 13.45
N ALA A 151 6.63 5.94 12.45
CA ALA A 151 7.65 5.37 11.57
C ALA A 151 7.07 5.18 10.16
N VAL A 152 7.86 5.49 9.14
CA VAL A 152 7.46 5.42 7.72
C VAL A 152 8.42 4.52 6.98
N ALA A 153 7.91 3.55 6.24
CA ALA A 153 8.73 2.73 5.35
C ALA A 153 8.11 2.64 3.95
N THR A 154 8.98 2.53 2.95
CA THR A 154 8.58 2.29 1.56
C THR A 154 9.37 1.14 0.97
N VAL A 155 8.71 0.30 0.17
CA VAL A 155 9.36 -0.73 -0.63
C VAL A 155 9.07 -0.42 -2.10
N VAL A 156 10.12 -0.23 -2.88
CA VAL A 156 10.06 0.25 -4.27
C VAL A 156 9.06 1.40 -4.45
N GLY A 157 9.04 2.31 -3.45
CA GLY A 157 8.10 3.42 -3.38
C GLY A 157 8.16 4.28 -4.64
N ALA A 158 6.99 4.58 -5.23
CA ALA A 158 6.89 5.30 -6.49
C ALA A 158 6.06 6.57 -6.37
N ASN A 159 6.54 7.65 -6.95
CA ASN A 159 5.81 8.90 -7.09
C ASN A 159 4.90 8.83 -8.32
N TYR A 160 3.64 8.47 -8.10
CA TYR A 160 2.70 8.23 -9.19
C TYR A 160 2.50 9.46 -10.10
N GLY A 161 2.48 10.66 -9.51
CA GLY A 161 2.38 11.88 -10.31
C GLY A 161 3.58 12.08 -11.23
N ARG A 162 4.80 11.76 -10.77
CA ARG A 162 5.99 11.77 -11.64
C ARG A 162 5.85 10.73 -12.77
N ILE A 163 5.41 9.51 -12.48
CA ILE A 163 5.17 8.48 -13.50
C ILE A 163 4.18 9.00 -14.56
N MET A 164 3.09 9.61 -14.15
CA MET A 164 2.08 10.16 -15.05
C MET A 164 2.60 11.31 -15.92
N ARG A 165 3.57 12.09 -15.43
CA ARG A 165 4.18 13.20 -16.19
C ARG A 165 5.30 12.75 -17.13
N GLU A 166 6.01 11.67 -16.78
CA GLU A 166 7.22 11.23 -17.48
C GLU A 166 7.04 9.93 -18.27
N GLY A 167 5.79 9.44 -18.44
CA GLY A 167 5.49 8.10 -18.93
C GLY A 167 6.12 7.69 -20.26
N ASP A 168 6.31 8.66 -21.20
CA ASP A 168 7.01 8.42 -22.47
C ASP A 168 8.32 9.21 -22.58
N LEU A 169 8.79 9.79 -21.48
CA LEU A 169 10.01 10.60 -21.38
C LEU A 169 10.00 11.87 -22.24
N THR A 170 8.84 12.31 -22.73
CA THR A 170 8.70 13.58 -23.45
C THR A 170 7.93 14.61 -22.62
N PRO A 171 8.33 15.90 -22.61
CA PRO A 171 7.61 16.94 -21.88
C PRO A 171 6.16 17.13 -22.31
N ASP A 172 5.83 16.74 -23.54
CA ASP A 172 4.50 16.94 -24.13
C ASP A 172 3.53 15.81 -23.80
N SER A 173 3.98 14.66 -23.29
CA SER A 173 3.11 13.51 -23.02
C SER A 173 2.06 13.82 -21.96
N ALA A 174 2.46 14.51 -20.89
CA ALA A 174 1.54 14.94 -19.83
C ALA A 174 0.47 15.90 -20.35
N LEU A 175 0.83 16.86 -21.21
CA LEU A 175 -0.11 17.82 -21.81
C LEU A 175 -1.11 17.09 -22.74
N LYS A 176 -0.63 16.19 -23.60
CA LYS A 176 -1.49 15.36 -24.46
C LYS A 176 -2.44 14.49 -23.65
N ALA A 177 -1.96 13.90 -22.56
CA ALA A 177 -2.80 13.10 -21.65
C ALA A 177 -3.90 13.98 -21.01
N LEU A 178 -3.57 15.19 -20.54
CA LEU A 178 -4.53 16.12 -19.97
C LEU A 178 -5.58 16.56 -20.99
N ASP A 179 -5.21 16.85 -22.23
CA ASP A 179 -6.14 17.20 -23.32
C ASP A 179 -7.09 16.04 -23.63
N ALA A 180 -6.57 14.82 -23.69
CA ALA A 180 -7.37 13.61 -23.88
C ALA A 180 -8.34 13.38 -22.71
N ILE A 181 -7.89 13.54 -21.47
CA ILE A 181 -8.72 13.45 -20.26
C ILE A 181 -9.81 14.51 -20.27
N ALA A 182 -9.50 15.76 -20.63
CA ALA A 182 -10.48 16.86 -20.72
C ALA A 182 -11.54 16.57 -21.79
N SER A 183 -11.14 16.02 -22.92
CA SER A 183 -12.04 15.62 -24.00
C SER A 183 -12.99 14.49 -23.56
N GLN A 184 -12.45 13.46 -22.88
CA GLN A 184 -13.23 12.36 -22.33
C GLN A 184 -14.22 12.84 -21.26
N ARG A 185 -13.79 13.71 -20.33
CA ARG A 185 -14.69 14.31 -19.33
C ARG A 185 -15.82 15.10 -19.98
N THR A 186 -15.54 15.83 -21.05
CA THR A 186 -16.57 16.55 -21.80
C THR A 186 -17.58 15.59 -22.44
N ALA A 187 -17.11 14.49 -23.02
CA ALA A 187 -17.97 13.46 -23.58
C ALA A 187 -18.86 12.80 -22.52
N GLU A 188 -18.30 12.42 -21.38
CA GLU A 188 -19.04 11.85 -20.23
C GLU A 188 -20.09 12.84 -19.69
N ALA A 189 -19.77 14.13 -19.57
CA ALA A 189 -20.73 15.16 -19.15
C ALA A 189 -21.89 15.33 -20.13
N ARG A 190 -21.72 14.91 -21.38
CA ARG A 190 -22.75 14.89 -22.44
C ARG A 190 -23.44 13.53 -22.58
N GLY A 191 -23.20 12.60 -21.68
CA GLY A 191 -23.87 11.31 -21.62
C GLY A 191 -23.10 10.15 -22.29
N ALA A 192 -21.84 10.32 -22.65
CA ALA A 192 -21.02 9.19 -23.10
C ALA A 192 -20.68 8.27 -21.92
N GLU A 193 -20.50 6.98 -22.21
CA GLU A 193 -20.04 6.01 -21.21
C GLU A 193 -18.64 6.34 -20.71
N PRO A 194 -18.36 6.06 -19.41
CA PRO A 194 -17.03 6.20 -18.85
C PRO A 194 -15.99 5.32 -19.55
N LEU A 195 -14.86 5.92 -19.91
CA LEU A 195 -13.74 5.15 -20.45
C LEU A 195 -12.92 4.52 -19.31
N LEU A 196 -12.88 3.19 -19.29
CA LEU A 196 -11.97 2.43 -18.46
C LEU A 196 -10.71 2.05 -19.27
N THR A 197 -9.55 2.40 -18.75
CA THR A 197 -8.25 2.05 -19.32
C THR A 197 -7.55 1.01 -18.45
N THR A 198 -6.51 0.38 -18.99
CA THR A 198 -5.64 -0.54 -18.24
C THR A 198 -4.37 0.17 -17.79
N TYR A 199 -3.88 -0.20 -16.62
CA TYR A 199 -2.59 0.29 -16.09
C TYR A 199 -1.40 -0.36 -16.79
N ILE A 200 -1.53 -1.65 -17.11
CA ILE A 200 -0.54 -2.47 -17.83
C ILE A 200 -1.22 -3.27 -18.94
N PRO A 201 -0.48 -3.83 -19.91
CA PRO A 201 -1.03 -4.76 -20.88
C PRO A 201 -1.79 -5.92 -20.22
N THR A 202 -2.90 -6.36 -20.84
CA THR A 202 -3.83 -7.33 -20.24
C THR A 202 -3.36 -8.78 -20.31
N SER A 203 -2.28 -9.05 -21.06
CA SER A 203 -1.71 -10.39 -21.23
C SER A 203 -0.30 -10.32 -21.80
N LYS A 204 0.42 -11.47 -21.74
CA LYS A 204 1.73 -11.62 -22.43
C LYS A 204 1.60 -11.41 -23.94
N ALA A 205 0.54 -11.89 -24.56
CA ALA A 205 0.30 -11.67 -25.99
C ALA A 205 0.09 -10.19 -26.34
N ALA A 206 -0.65 -9.44 -25.50
CA ALA A 206 -0.81 -7.99 -25.68
C ALA A 206 0.51 -7.23 -25.47
N LEU A 207 1.34 -7.67 -24.53
CA LEU A 207 2.69 -7.15 -24.31
C LEU A 207 3.59 -7.32 -25.55
N GLU A 208 3.62 -8.54 -26.09
CA GLU A 208 4.41 -8.87 -27.29
C GLU A 208 3.91 -8.08 -28.51
N GLN A 209 2.59 -8.00 -28.71
CA GLN A 209 1.99 -7.23 -29.81
C GLN A 209 2.34 -5.74 -29.72
N ALA A 210 2.44 -5.20 -28.52
CA ALA A 210 2.83 -3.81 -28.28
C ALA A 210 4.35 -3.58 -28.38
N GLY A 211 5.16 -4.62 -28.50
CA GLY A 211 6.63 -4.55 -28.58
C GLY A 211 7.27 -3.99 -27.30
N LEU A 212 6.62 -4.15 -26.15
CA LEU A 212 7.12 -3.63 -24.89
C LEU A 212 8.06 -4.63 -24.21
N THR A 213 9.29 -4.19 -23.94
CA THR A 213 10.37 -5.03 -23.39
C THR A 213 10.92 -4.51 -22.06
N ASN A 214 10.41 -3.37 -21.56
CA ASN A 214 10.88 -2.84 -20.29
C ASN A 214 10.59 -3.80 -19.14
N VAL A 215 11.56 -4.02 -18.26
CA VAL A 215 11.51 -5.01 -17.18
C VAL A 215 10.28 -4.80 -16.27
N ASP A 216 9.99 -3.57 -15.84
CA ASP A 216 8.83 -3.30 -14.98
C ASP A 216 7.51 -3.68 -15.64
N ILE A 217 7.35 -3.42 -16.95
CA ILE A 217 6.12 -3.74 -17.68
C ILE A 217 5.97 -5.24 -17.91
N VAL A 218 7.06 -5.91 -18.28
CA VAL A 218 7.09 -7.37 -18.47
C VAL A 218 6.73 -8.09 -17.17
N GLU A 219 7.37 -7.71 -16.08
CA GLU A 219 7.13 -8.32 -14.77
C GLU A 219 5.77 -7.94 -14.18
N ALA A 220 5.27 -6.72 -14.47
CA ALA A 220 3.91 -6.33 -14.11
C ALA A 220 2.86 -7.24 -14.74
N VAL A 221 2.99 -7.49 -16.04
CA VAL A 221 2.10 -8.42 -16.74
C VAL A 221 2.20 -9.82 -16.14
N ASP A 222 3.41 -10.31 -15.87
CA ASP A 222 3.58 -11.61 -15.21
C ASP A 222 2.92 -11.64 -13.83
N TYR A 223 3.15 -10.63 -12.99
CA TYR A 223 2.59 -10.57 -11.64
C TYR A 223 1.07 -10.46 -11.63
N TYR A 224 0.49 -9.51 -12.35
CA TYR A 224 -0.94 -9.19 -12.25
C TYR A 224 -1.85 -10.07 -13.11
N THR A 225 -1.33 -10.74 -14.16
CA THR A 225 -2.16 -11.50 -15.11
C THR A 225 -1.94 -13.01 -15.06
N THR A 226 -1.09 -13.50 -14.15
CA THR A 226 -0.81 -14.93 -13.97
C THR A 226 -1.07 -15.35 -12.51
N PRO A 227 -1.09 -16.67 -12.20
CA PRO A 227 -1.24 -17.15 -10.81
C PRO A 227 -0.17 -16.65 -9.83
N ARG A 228 0.89 -15.98 -10.30
CA ARG A 228 1.93 -15.38 -9.46
C ARG A 228 1.33 -14.40 -8.45
N GLY A 229 0.50 -13.47 -8.90
CA GLY A 229 -0.08 -12.45 -8.02
C GLY A 229 -1.48 -11.98 -8.43
N GLN A 230 -2.09 -12.58 -9.47
CA GLN A 230 -3.43 -12.19 -9.92
C GLN A 230 -4.46 -12.34 -8.80
N GLN A 231 -5.30 -11.31 -8.61
CA GLN A 231 -6.39 -11.30 -7.65
C GLN A 231 -7.63 -10.65 -8.26
N PRO A 232 -8.84 -11.13 -7.90
CA PRO A 232 -10.10 -10.53 -8.37
C PRO A 232 -10.26 -9.06 -7.98
N GLY A 233 -9.70 -8.66 -6.82
CA GLY A 233 -9.71 -7.27 -6.32
C GLY A 233 -8.82 -6.31 -7.11
N SER A 234 -7.98 -6.82 -8.02
CA SER A 234 -7.04 -6.06 -8.84
C SER A 234 -7.31 -6.29 -10.34
N PRO A 235 -8.41 -5.77 -10.91
CA PRO A 235 -8.85 -6.08 -12.27
C PRO A 235 -8.07 -5.34 -13.37
N ASN A 236 -7.00 -4.61 -13.04
CA ASN A 236 -6.22 -3.80 -13.98
C ASN A 236 -7.09 -2.77 -14.72
N GLN A 237 -7.93 -2.04 -13.98
CA GLN A 237 -8.82 -1.03 -14.54
C GLN A 237 -8.61 0.31 -13.84
N LEU A 238 -8.59 1.39 -14.65
CA LEU A 238 -8.56 2.78 -14.19
C LEU A 238 -9.58 3.59 -14.98
N ARG A 239 -10.34 4.42 -14.27
CA ARG A 239 -11.23 5.40 -14.91
C ARG A 239 -10.39 6.52 -15.50
N PHE A 240 -10.32 6.58 -16.83
CA PHE A 240 -9.44 7.51 -17.55
C PHE A 240 -9.72 8.98 -17.20
N SER A 241 -10.98 9.36 -17.10
CA SER A 241 -11.37 10.74 -16.76
C SER A 241 -11.00 11.18 -15.35
N SER A 242 -10.61 10.24 -14.45
CA SER A 242 -10.19 10.53 -13.07
C SER A 242 -8.69 10.79 -12.92
N LEU A 243 -7.89 10.64 -13.97
CA LEU A 243 -6.42 10.66 -13.87
C LEU A 243 -5.79 12.06 -13.81
N ALA A 244 -6.53 13.13 -14.19
CA ALA A 244 -5.97 14.49 -14.20
C ALA A 244 -5.37 14.95 -12.85
N PRO A 245 -5.98 14.70 -11.68
CA PRO A 245 -5.39 15.03 -10.39
C PRO A 245 -4.06 14.33 -10.14
N ALA A 246 -3.89 13.09 -10.64
CA ALA A 246 -2.63 12.36 -10.50
C ALA A 246 -1.49 12.99 -11.32
N VAL A 247 -1.78 13.53 -12.51
CA VAL A 247 -0.77 14.23 -13.31
C VAL A 247 -0.23 15.46 -12.58
N GLY A 248 -1.09 16.22 -11.91
CA GLY A 248 -0.71 17.43 -11.15
C GLY A 248 -0.10 17.15 -9.77
N TRP A 249 -0.08 15.90 -9.31
CA TRP A 249 0.33 15.54 -7.97
C TRP A 249 1.83 15.26 -7.86
N ASP A 250 2.41 15.53 -6.69
CA ASP A 250 3.77 15.11 -6.30
C ASP A 250 3.71 14.48 -4.90
N ALA A 251 4.02 13.19 -4.83
CA ALA A 251 4.00 12.42 -3.59
C ALA A 251 4.91 13.01 -2.50
N PHE A 252 5.99 13.67 -2.90
CA PHE A 252 7.04 14.17 -2.02
C PHE A 252 7.03 15.68 -1.85
N HIS A 253 5.98 16.35 -2.36
CA HIS A 253 5.82 17.79 -2.16
C HIS A 253 5.83 18.14 -0.68
N LEU A 254 6.70 19.05 -0.25
CA LEU A 254 6.94 19.47 1.12
C LEU A 254 7.62 18.42 2.04
N ALA A 255 8.18 17.34 1.50
CA ALA A 255 8.90 16.35 2.32
C ALA A 255 10.08 16.97 3.09
N GLU A 256 10.73 17.99 2.53
CA GLU A 256 11.81 18.77 3.14
C GLU A 256 11.34 19.63 4.32
N HIS A 257 10.04 19.80 4.48
CA HIS A 257 9.45 20.57 5.57
C HIS A 257 8.69 19.72 6.57
N LEU A 258 7.95 18.72 6.10
CA LEU A 258 6.92 18.03 6.89
C LEU A 258 7.26 16.55 7.21
N LEU A 259 8.07 15.88 6.40
CA LEU A 259 8.42 14.48 6.65
C LEU A 259 9.56 14.40 7.66
N THR A 260 9.21 14.35 8.94
CA THR A 260 10.15 14.36 10.07
C THR A 260 10.23 13.04 10.82
N GLN A 261 9.32 12.09 10.56
CA GLN A 261 9.32 10.77 11.17
C GLN A 261 10.56 9.97 10.73
N PRO A 262 11.03 9.01 11.55
CA PRO A 262 11.97 8.00 11.08
C PRO A 262 11.52 7.38 9.77
N LEU A 263 12.43 7.25 8.81
CA LEU A 263 12.15 6.83 7.44
C LEU A 263 13.09 5.71 6.98
N HIS A 264 12.50 4.62 6.50
CA HIS A 264 13.24 3.53 5.86
C HIS A 264 12.76 3.33 4.43
N ILE A 265 13.68 3.41 3.47
CA ILE A 265 13.39 3.30 2.04
C ILE A 265 14.08 2.04 1.52
N VAL A 266 13.34 1.15 0.88
CA VAL A 266 13.87 -0.04 0.20
C VAL A 266 13.70 0.12 -1.30
N ILE A 267 14.78 -0.03 -2.06
CA ILE A 267 14.78 -0.04 -3.53
C ILE A 267 15.46 -1.28 -4.07
N GLY A 268 15.10 -1.66 -5.29
CA GLY A 268 15.82 -2.68 -6.05
C GLY A 268 17.12 -2.14 -6.62
N GLY A 269 18.16 -2.94 -6.60
CA GLY A 269 19.49 -2.66 -7.18
C GLY A 269 19.76 -3.46 -8.46
N GLY A 270 18.73 -4.03 -9.09
CA GLY A 270 18.79 -4.73 -10.36
C GLY A 270 18.62 -3.81 -11.57
N GLU A 271 18.06 -4.36 -12.65
CA GLU A 271 17.78 -3.59 -13.86
C GLU A 271 16.78 -2.48 -13.59
N PRO A 272 17.08 -1.21 -13.95
CA PRO A 272 16.17 -0.09 -13.73
C PRO A 272 14.99 -0.14 -14.70
N GLY A 273 13.78 -0.16 -14.14
CA GLY A 273 12.54 -0.20 -14.91
C GLY A 273 11.90 1.17 -15.15
N ALA A 274 10.85 1.18 -15.96
CA ALA A 274 10.12 2.38 -16.37
C ALA A 274 9.39 3.09 -15.22
N PHE A 275 8.98 2.35 -14.18
CA PHE A 275 8.33 2.98 -13.03
C PHE A 275 9.28 3.87 -12.22
N GLY A 276 10.59 3.66 -12.35
CA GLY A 276 11.60 4.55 -11.79
C GLY A 276 11.58 4.64 -10.26
N SER A 277 11.13 3.61 -9.57
CA SER A 277 11.07 3.58 -8.10
C SER A 277 12.44 3.74 -7.43
N TYR A 278 13.51 3.33 -8.11
CA TYR A 278 14.89 3.58 -7.66
C TYR A 278 15.20 5.09 -7.60
N ARG A 279 14.80 5.86 -8.64
CA ARG A 279 14.95 7.33 -8.67
C ARG A 279 14.13 7.99 -7.56
N ASP A 280 12.89 7.56 -7.42
CA ASP A 280 11.98 8.08 -6.40
C ASP A 280 12.50 7.79 -4.99
N GLY A 281 13.12 6.62 -4.77
CA GLY A 281 13.77 6.29 -3.51
C GLY A 281 14.93 7.24 -3.17
N PHE A 282 15.80 7.54 -4.13
CA PHE A 282 16.87 8.52 -3.95
C PHE A 282 16.35 9.94 -3.77
N ASP A 283 15.34 10.36 -4.55
CA ASP A 283 14.72 11.68 -4.41
C ASP A 283 14.08 11.85 -3.04
N LEU A 284 13.31 10.88 -2.59
CA LEU A 284 12.72 10.86 -1.25
C LEU A 284 13.78 10.93 -0.15
N TYR A 285 14.84 10.11 -0.26
CA TYR A 285 15.93 10.13 0.70
C TYR A 285 16.59 11.51 0.81
N ASN A 286 16.83 12.15 -0.33
CA ASN A 286 17.45 13.47 -0.37
C ASN A 286 16.51 14.57 0.18
N ARG A 287 15.23 14.53 -0.16
CA ARG A 287 14.24 15.56 0.22
C ARG A 287 13.78 15.44 1.66
N ALA A 288 13.62 14.21 2.18
CA ALA A 288 13.03 14.00 3.51
C ALA A 288 13.80 14.74 4.61
N ARG A 289 13.05 15.49 5.43
CA ARG A 289 13.59 16.20 6.60
C ARG A 289 13.94 15.28 7.77
N SER A 290 13.53 14.02 7.71
CA SER A 290 13.80 13.02 8.75
C SER A 290 15.26 13.04 9.19
N SER A 291 15.52 13.14 10.50
CA SER A 291 16.85 13.05 11.07
C SER A 291 17.38 11.61 11.14
N GLU A 292 16.46 10.64 11.20
CA GLU A 292 16.77 9.21 11.12
C GLU A 292 16.17 8.65 9.83
N LYS A 293 16.97 8.57 8.78
CA LYS A 293 16.57 8.01 7.50
C LYS A 293 17.61 7.07 6.93
N THR A 294 17.15 5.98 6.35
CA THR A 294 17.99 4.94 5.72
C THR A 294 17.48 4.60 4.35
N LEU A 295 18.40 4.29 3.44
CA LEU A 295 18.13 3.78 2.10
C LEU A 295 18.78 2.41 1.97
N GLN A 296 17.98 1.37 1.84
CA GLN A 296 18.40 0.00 1.59
C GLN A 296 18.30 -0.28 0.10
N ILE A 297 19.41 -0.74 -0.49
CA ILE A 297 19.43 -1.24 -1.87
C ILE A 297 19.53 -2.75 -1.78
N VAL A 298 18.55 -3.47 -2.38
CA VAL A 298 18.56 -4.94 -2.46
C VAL A 298 19.28 -5.34 -3.75
N PRO A 299 20.50 -5.87 -3.68
CA PRO A 299 21.33 -6.11 -4.87
C PRO A 299 20.66 -7.06 -5.86
N GLY A 300 20.68 -6.72 -7.14
CA GLY A 300 20.15 -7.54 -8.22
C GLY A 300 18.63 -7.66 -8.29
N ALA A 301 17.89 -7.18 -7.29
CA ALA A 301 16.43 -7.24 -7.30
C ALA A 301 15.83 -6.20 -8.23
N THR A 302 14.82 -6.60 -8.99
CA THR A 302 13.96 -5.71 -9.77
C THR A 302 12.86 -5.09 -8.91
N HIS A 303 12.01 -4.27 -9.50
CA HIS A 303 10.82 -3.73 -8.84
C HIS A 303 9.88 -4.84 -8.35
N TYR A 304 9.59 -5.82 -9.21
CA TYR A 304 8.64 -6.91 -8.90
C TYR A 304 9.25 -8.08 -8.13
N ASP A 305 10.56 -8.22 -8.10
CA ASP A 305 11.20 -9.16 -7.18
C ASP A 305 10.90 -8.79 -5.72
N LEU A 306 10.82 -7.50 -5.42
CA LEU A 306 10.44 -6.99 -4.10
C LEU A 306 8.92 -7.06 -3.81
N TYR A 307 8.10 -7.59 -4.74
CA TYR A 307 6.70 -7.84 -4.47
C TYR A 307 6.45 -9.19 -3.79
N ASP A 308 7.15 -10.25 -4.22
CA ASP A 308 6.82 -11.61 -3.81
C ASP A 308 7.97 -12.62 -3.83
N GLN A 309 9.14 -12.27 -4.42
CA GLN A 309 10.24 -13.22 -4.47
C GLN A 309 10.85 -13.40 -3.06
N PRO A 310 10.96 -14.65 -2.55
CA PRO A 310 11.32 -14.89 -1.15
C PRO A 310 12.68 -14.29 -0.74
N ALA A 311 13.71 -14.37 -1.59
CA ALA A 311 15.02 -13.85 -1.26
C ALA A 311 15.07 -12.32 -1.20
N PRO A 312 14.61 -11.55 -2.23
CA PRO A 312 14.55 -10.09 -2.17
C PRO A 312 13.65 -9.55 -1.05
N THR A 313 12.45 -10.12 -0.87
CA THR A 313 11.54 -9.68 0.20
C THR A 313 12.09 -10.01 1.58
N GLY A 314 12.77 -11.16 1.73
CA GLY A 314 13.49 -11.52 2.95
C GLY A 314 14.58 -10.50 3.30
N GLN A 315 15.41 -10.12 2.34
CA GLN A 315 16.45 -9.08 2.53
C GLN A 315 15.84 -7.72 2.90
N ALA A 316 14.72 -7.34 2.30
CA ALA A 316 14.01 -6.13 2.70
C ALA A 316 13.54 -6.20 4.16
N LEU A 317 12.94 -7.32 4.56
CA LEU A 317 12.42 -7.56 5.91
C LEU A 317 13.53 -7.62 6.99
N GLU A 318 14.75 -8.08 6.66
CA GLU A 318 15.89 -8.06 7.55
C GLU A 318 16.21 -6.67 8.12
N GLN A 319 15.86 -5.60 7.40
CA GLN A 319 16.04 -4.22 7.87
C GLN A 319 14.70 -3.55 8.27
N LEU A 320 13.59 -3.85 7.59
CA LEU A 320 12.27 -3.33 7.93
C LEU A 320 11.83 -3.72 9.35
N VAL A 321 12.04 -4.99 9.73
CA VAL A 321 11.63 -5.47 11.06
C VAL A 321 12.39 -4.77 12.18
N PRO A 322 13.73 -4.72 12.19
CA PRO A 322 14.48 -3.96 13.21
C PRO A 322 14.12 -2.47 13.20
N PHE A 323 13.89 -1.86 12.03
CA PHE A 323 13.46 -0.47 11.92
C PHE A 323 12.13 -0.24 12.66
N PHE A 324 11.10 -1.00 12.37
CA PHE A 324 9.82 -0.86 13.05
C PHE A 324 9.89 -1.21 14.52
N ARG A 325 10.66 -2.23 14.93
CA ARG A 325 10.89 -2.56 16.33
C ARG A 325 11.54 -1.40 17.10
N LYS A 326 12.56 -0.79 16.53
CA LYS A 326 13.23 0.37 17.12
C LYS A 326 12.29 1.55 17.36
N HIS A 327 11.46 1.87 16.37
CA HIS A 327 10.67 3.10 16.37
C HIS A 327 9.25 2.94 16.91
N LEU A 328 8.75 1.69 16.98
CA LEU A 328 7.42 1.39 17.52
C LEU A 328 7.49 0.58 18.83
N GLY A 329 8.66 0.16 19.28
CA GLY A 329 8.86 -0.45 20.60
C GLY A 329 8.26 -1.86 20.71
N VAL A 330 8.81 -2.83 19.99
CA VAL A 330 8.47 -4.27 20.13
C VAL A 330 9.61 -4.99 20.81
#